data_6886f615a0d2bc15e45516c045adb529
#
_entry.id   6886f615a0d2bc15e45516c045adb529
#
_cell.length_a   1.000
_cell.length_b   1.000
_cell.length_c   1.000
_cell.angle_alpha   90.00
_cell.angle_beta   90.00
_cell.angle_gamma   90.00
#
_symmetry.space_group_name_H-M   'P 1'
#
loop_
_entity.id
_entity.type
_entity.pdbx_description
1 polymer ?
#
loop_
_entity_poly.entity_id
_entity_poly.type
_entity_poly.pdbx_seq_one_letter_code
_entity_poly.pdbx_strand_id
1 'polypeptide(L)'
;VGDRAVTVVGCRVSGVGCRGGGVGVALKRVLAEVLREYRLPLRGDHGVVHWARVLENGLRLAGETGASEVVVSLFAVLHDSRRLNEHHDPGHGPRAAAFAKQLRGRVYDVSDEEQELLVVACAGHTSERWHADITVQTCWDADRLDLLRVGITPDPARLCTAAARKPDVLRWACERAEAGYEPEVLRGLVCLPEAGFPN
;
A
#
# COMPACT_ATOMS: atom_id res chain seq x y z
N VAL A 1 3.86 -19.05 -22.87
CA VAL A 1 2.75 -18.38 -22.18
C VAL A 1 2.28 -19.36 -21.12
N GLY A 2 2.88 -19.30 -19.94
CA GLY A 2 2.54 -20.16 -18.81
C GLY A 2 1.47 -19.48 -17.94
N ASP A 3 0.38 -20.17 -17.77
CA ASP A 3 -0.74 -19.77 -16.92
C ASP A 3 -0.26 -19.72 -15.46
N ARG A 4 -0.14 -18.52 -14.89
CA ARG A 4 0.24 -18.33 -13.48
C ARG A 4 -1.03 -18.34 -12.64
N ALA A 5 -1.42 -19.51 -12.17
CA ALA A 5 -2.50 -19.64 -11.20
C ALA A 5 -2.00 -19.16 -9.81
N VAL A 6 -2.42 -17.97 -9.39
CA VAL A 6 -2.25 -17.51 -8.02
C VAL A 6 -3.48 -17.96 -7.22
N THR A 7 -3.30 -18.94 -6.33
CA THR A 7 -4.39 -19.44 -5.50
C THR A 7 -4.52 -18.59 -4.24
N VAL A 8 -5.62 -17.89 -4.07
CA VAL A 8 -5.96 -17.14 -2.86
C VAL A 8 -6.69 -18.08 -1.91
N VAL A 9 -6.02 -18.52 -0.85
CA VAL A 9 -6.60 -19.42 0.16
C VAL A 9 -7.26 -18.61 1.28
N GLY A 10 -8.47 -19.01 1.67
CA GLY A 10 -9.18 -18.43 2.81
C GLY A 10 -8.54 -18.81 4.15
N CYS A 11 -7.68 -17.96 4.69
CA CYS A 11 -7.09 -18.12 6.02
C CYS A 11 -7.70 -17.13 7.01
N ARG A 12 -8.07 -17.62 8.21
CA ARG A 12 -8.51 -16.73 9.31
C ARG A 12 -7.31 -16.01 9.88
N VAL A 13 -7.35 -14.68 9.88
CA VAL A 13 -6.35 -13.84 10.55
C VAL A 13 -6.79 -13.69 12.02
N SER A 14 -6.12 -14.41 12.92
CA SER A 14 -6.21 -14.16 14.35
C SER A 14 -5.03 -13.29 14.76
N GLY A 15 -5.30 -12.05 15.19
CA GLY A 15 -4.29 -11.31 15.95
C GLY A 15 -3.98 -9.87 15.58
N VAL A 16 -4.66 -9.24 14.62
CA VAL A 16 -4.66 -7.77 14.52
C VAL A 16 -6.11 -7.33 14.62
N GLY A 17 -6.43 -6.54 15.64
CA GLY A 17 -7.78 -6.11 15.96
C GLY A 17 -8.37 -5.14 14.94
N CYS A 18 -8.59 -5.59 13.72
CA CYS A 18 -9.43 -4.91 12.75
C CYS A 18 -10.88 -5.02 13.21
N ARG A 19 -11.41 -3.97 13.81
CA ARG A 19 -12.87 -3.84 14.03
C ARG A 19 -13.52 -3.69 12.65
N GLY A 20 -13.87 -4.80 12.02
CA GLY A 20 -14.60 -4.82 10.78
C GLY A 20 -14.21 -6.00 9.89
N GLY A 21 -14.90 -7.14 10.01
CA GLY A 21 -14.69 -8.31 9.12
C GLY A 21 -14.83 -8.03 7.62
N GLY A 22 -15.36 -6.85 7.24
CA GLY A 22 -15.54 -6.42 5.85
C GLY A 22 -14.26 -5.92 5.17
N VAL A 23 -13.41 -5.14 5.86
CA VAL A 23 -12.22 -4.50 5.25
C VAL A 23 -11.16 -5.54 4.85
N GLY A 24 -10.89 -6.52 5.71
CA GLY A 24 -9.89 -7.55 5.43
C GLY A 24 -10.27 -8.45 4.23
N VAL A 25 -11.57 -8.74 4.06
CA VAL A 25 -12.07 -9.51 2.90
C VAL A 25 -11.99 -8.70 1.62
N ALA A 26 -12.36 -7.40 1.67
CA ALA A 26 -12.27 -6.51 0.52
C ALA A 26 -10.81 -6.35 0.06
N LEU A 27 -9.86 -6.17 0.99
CA LEU A 27 -8.45 -6.00 0.65
C LEU A 27 -7.86 -7.23 -0.05
N LYS A 28 -8.24 -8.45 0.37
CA LYS A 28 -7.83 -9.69 -0.31
C LYS A 28 -8.35 -9.76 -1.75
N ARG A 29 -9.59 -9.35 -1.98
CA ARG A 29 -10.19 -9.32 -3.32
C ARG A 29 -9.51 -8.27 -4.20
N VAL A 30 -9.22 -7.08 -3.68
CA VAL A 30 -8.47 -6.04 -4.40
C VAL A 30 -7.08 -6.54 -4.77
N LEU A 31 -6.37 -7.14 -3.82
CA LEU A 31 -5.04 -7.70 -4.07
C LEU A 31 -5.07 -8.79 -5.16
N ALA A 32 -6.07 -9.67 -5.15
CA ALA A 32 -6.22 -10.68 -6.19
C ALA A 32 -6.38 -10.05 -7.59
N GLU A 33 -7.21 -8.99 -7.70
CA GLU A 33 -7.37 -8.26 -8.98
C GLU A 33 -6.09 -7.53 -9.40
N VAL A 34 -5.36 -6.95 -8.45
CA VAL A 34 -4.05 -6.32 -8.72
C VAL A 34 -3.08 -7.36 -9.28
N LEU A 35 -2.92 -8.50 -8.60
CA LEU A 35 -1.94 -9.53 -8.96
C LEU A 35 -2.22 -10.19 -10.32
N ARG A 36 -3.46 -10.22 -10.77
CA ARG A 36 -3.81 -10.75 -12.12
C ARG A 36 -3.16 -9.95 -13.26
N GLU A 37 -2.94 -8.67 -13.06
CA GLU A 37 -2.42 -7.77 -14.10
C GLU A 37 -1.06 -7.16 -13.76
N TYR A 38 -0.54 -7.39 -12.55
CA TYR A 38 0.76 -6.88 -12.13
C TYR A 38 1.90 -7.56 -12.90
N ARG A 39 2.80 -6.77 -13.47
CA ARG A 39 3.81 -7.25 -14.42
C ARG A 39 5.25 -7.18 -13.90
N LEU A 40 5.47 -6.45 -12.80
CA LEU A 40 6.78 -6.30 -12.21
C LEU A 40 7.08 -7.46 -11.25
N PRO A 41 8.34 -7.64 -10.81
CA PRO A 41 8.66 -8.63 -9.80
C PRO A 41 7.86 -8.41 -8.52
N LEU A 42 7.21 -9.46 -8.01
CA LEU A 42 6.39 -9.35 -6.79
C LEU A 42 7.21 -8.93 -5.55
N ARG A 43 8.51 -9.22 -5.54
CA ARG A 43 9.47 -8.84 -4.50
C ARG A 43 10.41 -7.72 -4.95
N GLY A 44 10.08 -7.02 -6.03
CA GLY A 44 10.78 -5.83 -6.48
C GLY A 44 10.52 -4.62 -5.57
N ASP A 45 11.18 -3.51 -5.88
CA ASP A 45 11.11 -2.27 -5.08
C ASP A 45 9.70 -1.73 -4.92
N HIS A 46 8.82 -1.99 -5.89
CA HIS A 46 7.43 -1.53 -5.91
C HIS A 46 6.42 -2.69 -5.79
N GLY A 47 6.88 -3.85 -5.27
CA GLY A 47 6.08 -5.08 -5.15
C GLY A 47 5.37 -5.23 -3.82
N VAL A 48 4.86 -6.44 -3.57
CA VAL A 48 3.97 -6.75 -2.44
C VAL A 48 4.59 -6.53 -1.06
N VAL A 49 5.92 -6.64 -0.93
CA VAL A 49 6.62 -6.39 0.33
C VAL A 49 6.55 -4.91 0.70
N HIS A 50 6.79 -4.03 -0.29
CA HIS A 50 6.59 -2.60 -0.15
C HIS A 50 5.13 -2.26 0.21
N TRP A 51 4.14 -2.79 -0.51
CA TRP A 51 2.73 -2.54 -0.22
C TRP A 51 2.34 -2.93 1.21
N ALA A 52 2.87 -4.04 1.70
CA ALA A 52 2.61 -4.48 3.05
C ALA A 52 3.24 -3.57 4.10
N ARG A 53 4.46 -3.05 3.89
CA ARG A 53 5.07 -2.06 4.78
C ARG A 53 4.32 -0.74 4.73
N VAL A 54 3.87 -0.29 3.54
CA VAL A 54 3.01 0.90 3.40
C VAL A 54 1.70 0.71 4.17
N LEU A 55 1.09 -0.48 4.12
CA LEU A 55 -0.12 -0.78 4.89
C LEU A 55 0.13 -0.62 6.40
N GLU A 56 1.18 -1.24 6.94
CA GLU A 56 1.48 -1.14 8.38
C GLU A 56 1.88 0.28 8.80
N ASN A 57 2.67 0.98 7.98
CA ASN A 57 3.00 2.39 8.20
C ASN A 57 1.71 3.23 8.28
N GLY A 58 0.84 3.06 7.28
CA GLY A 58 -0.40 3.81 7.19
C GLY A 58 -1.38 3.54 8.32
N LEU A 59 -1.57 2.28 8.72
CA LEU A 59 -2.44 1.93 9.85
C LEU A 59 -1.89 2.46 11.18
N ARG A 60 -0.56 2.41 11.39
CA ARG A 60 0.07 3.04 12.55
C ARG A 60 -0.20 4.54 12.60
N LEU A 61 -0.02 5.23 11.46
CA LEU A 61 -0.28 6.66 11.37
C LEU A 61 -1.77 6.98 11.55
N ALA A 62 -2.68 6.19 10.95
CA ALA A 62 -4.12 6.40 11.04
C ALA A 62 -4.62 6.35 12.48
N GLY A 63 -4.06 5.47 13.32
CA GLY A 63 -4.36 5.42 14.75
C GLY A 63 -4.05 6.71 15.52
N GLU A 64 -3.15 7.55 15.00
CA GLU A 64 -2.79 8.85 15.61
C GLU A 64 -3.45 10.04 14.90
N THR A 65 -3.66 9.95 13.59
CA THR A 65 -4.17 11.06 12.76
C THR A 65 -5.69 11.07 12.65
N GLY A 66 -6.35 9.94 12.90
CA GLY A 66 -7.78 9.77 12.64
C GLY A 66 -8.13 9.61 11.16
N ALA A 67 -7.15 9.31 10.30
CA ALA A 67 -7.36 9.03 8.88
C ALA A 67 -8.24 7.79 8.67
N SER A 68 -8.96 7.71 7.54
CA SER A 68 -9.75 6.53 7.18
C SER A 68 -8.84 5.32 6.96
N GLU A 69 -8.91 4.33 7.88
CA GLU A 69 -8.16 3.06 7.75
C GLU A 69 -8.51 2.31 6.47
N VAL A 70 -9.74 2.46 5.99
CA VAL A 70 -10.21 1.83 4.75
C VAL A 70 -9.48 2.42 3.54
N VAL A 71 -9.43 3.74 3.43
CA VAL A 71 -8.73 4.43 2.34
C VAL A 71 -7.23 4.14 2.39
N VAL A 72 -6.63 4.21 3.57
CA VAL A 72 -5.20 3.90 3.79
C VAL A 72 -4.87 2.46 3.36
N SER A 73 -5.73 1.50 3.72
CA SER A 73 -5.53 0.09 3.36
C SER A 73 -5.65 -0.16 1.86
N LEU A 74 -6.62 0.46 1.21
CA LEU A 74 -6.80 0.37 -0.25
C LEU A 74 -5.64 1.07 -0.99
N PHE A 75 -5.22 2.24 -0.52
CA PHE A 75 -4.07 2.97 -1.06
C PHE A 75 -2.80 2.12 -1.04
N ALA A 76 -2.52 1.46 0.07
CA ALA A 76 -1.31 0.65 0.22
C ALA A 76 -1.16 -0.40 -0.90
N VAL A 77 -2.25 -1.04 -1.32
CA VAL A 77 -2.23 -2.07 -2.38
C VAL A 77 -2.34 -1.47 -3.77
N LEU A 78 -2.97 -0.30 -3.92
CA LEU A 78 -3.32 0.24 -5.24
C LEU A 78 -2.31 1.23 -5.79
N HIS A 79 -1.63 2.06 -4.95
CA HIS A 79 -0.86 3.22 -5.41
C HIS A 79 0.18 2.89 -6.47
N ASP A 80 0.92 1.80 -6.31
CA ASP A 80 1.98 1.32 -7.22
C ASP A 80 1.54 0.14 -8.12
N SER A 81 0.28 -0.31 -8.01
CA SER A 81 -0.24 -1.49 -8.71
C SER A 81 -0.20 -1.40 -10.24
N ARG A 82 -0.06 -0.20 -10.79
CA ARG A 82 -0.08 0.07 -12.23
C ARG A 82 1.23 0.66 -12.75
N ARG A 83 2.34 0.35 -12.09
CA ARG A 83 3.68 0.67 -12.62
C ARG A 83 4.01 -0.21 -13.83
N LEU A 84 4.74 0.37 -14.76
CA LEU A 84 5.22 -0.30 -15.98
C LEU A 84 6.69 -0.71 -15.88
N ASN A 85 7.45 -0.10 -14.97
CA ASN A 85 8.84 -0.38 -14.70
C ASN A 85 9.21 -0.02 -13.25
N GLU A 86 10.37 -0.48 -12.77
CA GLU A 86 10.90 -0.18 -11.42
C GLU A 86 11.56 1.21 -11.33
N HIS A 87 11.71 1.91 -12.44
CA HIS A 87 12.41 3.20 -12.51
C HIS A 87 11.43 4.37 -12.60
N HIS A 88 11.75 5.36 -13.45
CA HIS A 88 10.92 6.55 -13.64
C HIS A 88 9.65 6.22 -14.42
N ASP A 89 8.50 6.34 -13.76
CA ASP A 89 7.17 6.10 -14.34
C ASP A 89 6.16 7.14 -13.82
N PRO A 90 6.17 8.37 -14.32
CA PRO A 90 5.37 9.48 -13.79
C PRO A 90 3.85 9.25 -13.95
N GLY A 91 3.44 8.33 -14.81
CA GLY A 91 2.03 8.03 -15.06
C GLY A 91 1.42 6.94 -14.17
N HIS A 92 2.20 6.29 -13.29
CA HIS A 92 1.67 5.15 -12.51
C HIS A 92 0.57 5.56 -11.53
N GLY A 93 0.71 6.69 -10.83
CA GLY A 93 -0.30 7.18 -9.90
C GLY A 93 -1.66 7.45 -10.56
N PRO A 94 -1.74 8.23 -11.65
CA PRO A 94 -2.97 8.39 -12.43
C PRO A 94 -3.58 7.06 -12.93
N ARG A 95 -2.74 6.10 -13.37
CA ARG A 95 -3.23 4.77 -13.77
C ARG A 95 -3.78 3.97 -12.59
N ALA A 96 -3.14 4.04 -11.42
CA ALA A 96 -3.62 3.43 -10.18
C ALA A 96 -4.97 4.04 -9.75
N ALA A 97 -5.11 5.35 -9.82
CA ALA A 97 -6.35 6.06 -9.54
C ALA A 97 -7.50 5.64 -10.49
N ALA A 98 -7.21 5.53 -11.78
CA ALA A 98 -8.17 5.03 -12.76
C ALA A 98 -8.60 3.58 -12.47
N PHE A 99 -7.64 2.75 -12.07
CA PHE A 99 -7.92 1.36 -11.68
C PHE A 99 -8.75 1.28 -10.40
N ALA A 100 -8.47 2.09 -9.39
CA ALA A 100 -9.29 2.17 -8.19
C ALA A 100 -10.76 2.49 -8.52
N LYS A 101 -11.02 3.43 -9.44
CA LYS A 101 -12.38 3.73 -9.92
C LYS A 101 -13.07 2.52 -10.57
N GLN A 102 -12.34 1.72 -11.35
CA GLN A 102 -12.88 0.54 -12.01
C GLN A 102 -13.25 -0.59 -11.05
N LEU A 103 -12.56 -0.67 -9.90
CA LEU A 103 -12.78 -1.73 -8.91
C LEU A 103 -13.94 -1.45 -7.96
N ARG A 104 -14.29 -0.17 -7.72
CA ARG A 104 -15.40 0.21 -6.87
C ARG A 104 -16.73 -0.36 -7.38
N GLY A 105 -17.56 -0.87 -6.49
CA GLY A 105 -18.83 -1.53 -6.80
C GLY A 105 -18.69 -2.95 -7.40
N ARG A 106 -17.47 -3.37 -7.77
CA ARG A 106 -17.18 -4.71 -8.30
C ARG A 106 -16.38 -5.58 -7.32
N VAL A 107 -15.38 -5.01 -6.69
CA VAL A 107 -14.41 -5.71 -5.85
C VAL A 107 -14.48 -5.23 -4.42
N TYR A 108 -14.59 -3.93 -4.23
CA TYR A 108 -14.81 -3.29 -2.93
C TYR A 108 -15.90 -2.21 -3.04
N ASP A 109 -16.42 -1.80 -1.90
CA ASP A 109 -17.37 -0.72 -1.80
C ASP A 109 -16.98 0.23 -0.66
N VAL A 110 -17.04 1.53 -0.92
CA VAL A 110 -16.74 2.62 0.00
C VAL A 110 -17.64 3.81 -0.34
N SER A 111 -17.76 4.77 0.57
CA SER A 111 -18.52 6.01 0.32
C SER A 111 -17.93 6.80 -0.87
N ASP A 112 -18.70 7.75 -1.41
CA ASP A 112 -18.21 8.63 -2.48
C ASP A 112 -17.02 9.45 -2.02
N GLU A 113 -17.05 9.95 -0.79
CA GLU A 113 -15.96 10.69 -0.17
C GLU A 113 -14.70 9.87 -0.04
N GLU A 114 -14.78 8.65 0.49
CA GLU A 114 -13.62 7.74 0.62
C GLU A 114 -13.04 7.38 -0.75
N GLN A 115 -13.90 7.18 -1.74
CA GLN A 115 -13.44 6.91 -3.12
C GLN A 115 -12.71 8.11 -3.71
N GLU A 116 -13.18 9.32 -3.47
CA GLU A 116 -12.52 10.54 -3.95
C GLU A 116 -11.15 10.70 -3.29
N LEU A 117 -11.06 10.53 -1.97
CA LEU A 117 -9.79 10.57 -1.23
C LEU A 117 -8.81 9.52 -1.73
N LEU A 118 -9.25 8.28 -1.97
CA LEU A 118 -8.40 7.21 -2.52
C LEU A 118 -7.85 7.57 -3.91
N VAL A 119 -8.71 8.10 -4.77
CA VAL A 119 -8.33 8.52 -6.14
C VAL A 119 -7.29 9.63 -6.09
N VAL A 120 -7.51 10.64 -5.26
CA VAL A 120 -6.56 11.75 -5.07
C VAL A 120 -5.25 11.24 -4.48
N ALA A 121 -5.31 10.39 -3.45
CA ALA A 121 -4.12 9.81 -2.83
C ALA A 121 -3.29 9.04 -3.86
N CYS A 122 -3.90 8.14 -4.63
CA CYS A 122 -3.19 7.38 -5.66
C CYS A 122 -2.61 8.27 -6.77
N ALA A 123 -3.38 9.26 -7.26
CA ALA A 123 -2.95 10.09 -8.37
C ALA A 123 -1.74 10.96 -8.02
N GLY A 124 -1.71 11.51 -6.79
CA GLY A 124 -0.75 12.55 -6.39
C GLY A 124 0.45 12.05 -5.57
N HIS A 125 0.52 10.78 -5.14
CA HIS A 125 1.49 10.33 -4.13
C HIS A 125 2.96 10.62 -4.48
N THR A 126 3.32 10.65 -5.77
CA THR A 126 4.69 10.93 -6.24
C THR A 126 4.92 12.41 -6.54
N SER A 127 3.92 13.10 -7.08
CA SER A 127 4.08 14.47 -7.63
C SER A 127 3.74 15.54 -6.62
N GLU A 128 2.77 15.29 -5.73
CA GLU A 128 2.26 16.28 -4.80
C GLU A 128 3.04 16.27 -3.48
N ARG A 129 3.13 17.43 -2.85
CA ARG A 129 3.86 17.58 -1.58
C ARG A 129 2.96 17.58 -0.37
N TRP A 130 1.76 18.11 -0.51
CA TRP A 130 0.83 18.33 0.59
C TRP A 130 -0.62 18.32 0.09
N HIS A 131 -1.54 17.93 0.95
CA HIS A 131 -2.98 17.98 0.71
C HIS A 131 -3.71 18.47 1.96
N ALA A 132 -4.92 19.04 1.81
CA ALA A 132 -5.70 19.54 2.95
C ALA A 132 -6.27 18.39 3.81
N ASP A 133 -6.66 17.29 3.20
CA ASP A 133 -7.26 16.16 3.89
C ASP A 133 -6.22 15.28 4.58
N ILE A 134 -6.49 14.91 5.83
CA ILE A 134 -5.58 14.15 6.68
C ILE A 134 -5.40 12.69 6.21
N THR A 135 -6.41 12.11 5.56
CA THR A 135 -6.33 10.75 5.03
C THR A 135 -5.37 10.68 3.85
N VAL A 136 -5.45 11.65 2.94
CA VAL A 136 -4.51 11.76 1.80
C VAL A 136 -3.08 11.99 2.31
N GLN A 137 -2.90 12.88 3.28
CA GLN A 137 -1.60 13.12 3.92
C GLN A 137 -1.03 11.83 4.53
N THR A 138 -1.85 11.07 5.25
CA THR A 138 -1.46 9.81 5.89
C THR A 138 -1.05 8.75 4.85
N CYS A 139 -1.78 8.64 3.74
CA CYS A 139 -1.43 7.76 2.63
C CYS A 139 -0.03 8.09 2.07
N TRP A 140 0.22 9.36 1.78
CA TRP A 140 1.51 9.79 1.21
C TRP A 140 2.66 9.62 2.18
N ASP A 141 2.46 9.88 3.46
CA ASP A 141 3.48 9.66 4.49
C ASP A 141 3.79 8.18 4.69
N ALA A 142 2.76 7.31 4.60
CA ALA A 142 2.95 5.87 4.70
C ALA A 142 3.90 5.32 3.62
N ASP A 143 3.79 5.82 2.40
CA ASP A 143 4.67 5.46 1.29
C ASP A 143 6.07 6.08 1.47
N ARG A 144 6.15 7.38 1.80
CA ARG A 144 7.43 8.10 2.01
C ARG A 144 8.26 7.52 3.15
N LEU A 145 7.64 6.98 4.18
CA LEU A 145 8.33 6.30 5.27
C LEU A 145 9.06 5.02 4.83
N ASP A 146 8.70 4.43 3.68
CA ASP A 146 9.35 3.22 3.15
C ASP A 146 10.46 3.53 2.11
N LEU A 147 10.82 4.80 1.88
CA LEU A 147 11.79 5.22 0.86
C LEU A 147 13.20 4.65 1.08
N LEU A 148 13.56 4.26 2.31
CA LEU A 148 14.89 3.69 2.57
C LEU A 148 15.08 2.33 1.85
N ARG A 149 14.00 1.64 1.44
CA ARG A 149 14.08 0.43 0.60
C ARG A 149 14.81 0.66 -0.73
N VAL A 150 14.77 1.88 -1.24
CA VAL A 150 15.45 2.32 -2.47
C VAL A 150 16.64 3.24 -2.17
N GLY A 151 17.18 3.21 -0.95
CA GLY A 151 18.36 3.97 -0.53
C GLY A 151 18.10 5.46 -0.27
N ILE A 152 16.84 5.90 -0.17
CA ILE A 152 16.48 7.29 0.11
C ILE A 152 16.02 7.41 1.55
N THR A 153 16.76 8.15 2.38
CA THR A 153 16.34 8.45 3.75
C THR A 153 15.14 9.39 3.74
N PRO A 154 14.01 9.02 4.41
CA PRO A 154 12.86 9.89 4.52
C PRO A 154 13.22 11.24 5.16
N ASP A 155 12.91 12.33 4.48
CA ASP A 155 13.13 13.70 4.96
C ASP A 155 11.90 14.15 5.77
N PRO A 156 12.02 14.45 7.08
CA PRO A 156 10.90 14.94 7.89
C PRO A 156 10.23 16.20 7.32
N ALA A 157 10.98 17.05 6.61
CA ALA A 157 10.43 18.26 5.99
C ALA A 157 9.50 17.95 4.79
N ARG A 158 9.53 16.72 4.29
CA ARG A 158 8.68 16.25 3.19
C ARG A 158 7.49 15.41 3.65
N LEU A 159 7.41 15.10 4.95
CA LEU A 159 6.27 14.42 5.53
C LEU A 159 5.15 15.42 5.84
N CYS A 160 3.91 15.02 5.64
CA CYS A 160 2.74 15.88 5.79
C CYS A 160 2.29 15.98 7.25
N THR A 161 2.24 14.85 7.95
CA THR A 161 1.62 14.74 9.28
C THR A 161 2.65 14.89 10.42
N ALA A 162 2.21 15.42 11.54
CA ALA A 162 3.03 15.47 12.75
C ALA A 162 3.36 14.05 13.28
N ALA A 163 2.45 13.09 13.08
CA ALA A 163 2.64 11.70 13.45
C ALA A 163 3.84 11.07 12.72
N ALA A 164 3.91 11.24 11.40
CA ALA A 164 5.00 10.68 10.58
C ALA A 164 6.37 11.32 10.88
N ARG A 165 6.39 12.58 11.34
CA ARG A 165 7.63 13.31 11.69
C ARG A 165 8.24 12.90 13.03
N LYS A 166 7.55 12.09 13.83
CA LYS A 166 8.08 11.65 15.13
C LYS A 166 9.36 10.83 14.95
N PRO A 167 10.42 11.10 15.72
CA PRO A 167 11.70 10.40 15.57
C PRO A 167 11.62 8.89 15.76
N ASP A 168 10.74 8.41 16.65
CA ASP A 168 10.51 6.99 16.87
C ASP A 168 9.79 6.31 15.70
N VAL A 169 8.86 7.01 15.05
CA VAL A 169 8.15 6.52 13.84
C VAL A 169 9.13 6.44 12.67
N LEU A 170 9.92 7.48 12.44
CA LEU A 170 10.94 7.51 11.40
C LEU A 170 11.95 6.37 11.57
N ARG A 171 12.52 6.24 12.77
CA ARG A 171 13.48 5.17 13.08
C ARG A 171 12.87 3.80 12.84
N TRP A 172 11.69 3.53 13.39
CA TRP A 172 10.98 2.27 13.23
C TRP A 172 10.72 1.91 11.75
N ALA A 173 10.31 2.88 10.94
CA ALA A 173 10.06 2.65 9.52
C ALA A 173 11.36 2.41 8.74
N CYS A 174 12.40 3.21 9.00
CA CYS A 174 13.71 3.07 8.36
C CYS A 174 14.37 1.72 8.68
N GLU A 175 14.41 1.31 9.95
CA GLU A 175 14.97 0.01 10.37
C GLU A 175 14.29 -1.17 9.63
N ARG A 176 12.98 -1.09 9.44
CA ARG A 176 12.20 -2.12 8.73
C ARG A 176 12.48 -2.14 7.23
N ALA A 177 12.55 -0.96 6.61
CA ALA A 177 12.85 -0.85 5.19
C ALA A 177 14.27 -1.34 4.88
N GLU A 178 15.26 -0.94 5.70
CA GLU A 178 16.66 -1.33 5.56
C GLU A 178 16.88 -2.84 5.79
N ALA A 179 16.20 -3.41 6.78
CA ALA A 179 16.26 -4.85 7.06
C ALA A 179 15.51 -5.72 6.03
N GLY A 180 14.83 -5.11 5.05
CA GLY A 180 13.98 -5.87 4.12
C GLY A 180 12.83 -6.59 4.83
N TYR A 181 12.34 -6.04 5.95
CA TYR A 181 11.30 -6.66 6.77
C TYR A 181 10.04 -6.98 5.93
N GLU A 182 9.58 -8.21 6.05
CA GLU A 182 8.35 -8.70 5.42
C GLU A 182 7.23 -8.77 6.47
N PRO A 183 6.22 -7.89 6.38
CA PRO A 183 5.09 -7.89 7.32
C PRO A 183 4.31 -9.22 7.34
N GLU A 184 3.86 -9.64 8.53
CA GLU A 184 3.05 -10.87 8.67
C GLU A 184 1.74 -10.80 7.87
N VAL A 185 1.20 -9.60 7.67
CA VAL A 185 -0.01 -9.40 6.85
C VAL A 185 0.16 -9.95 5.43
N LEU A 186 1.38 -9.98 4.89
CA LEU A 186 1.68 -10.63 3.62
C LEU A 186 1.34 -12.11 3.62
N ARG A 187 1.68 -12.85 4.68
CA ARG A 187 1.40 -14.29 4.79
C ARG A 187 -0.09 -14.59 4.78
N GLY A 188 -0.91 -13.66 5.27
CA GLY A 188 -2.37 -13.76 5.23
C GLY A 188 -3.02 -13.26 3.94
N LEU A 189 -2.32 -12.44 3.16
CA LEU A 189 -2.83 -11.83 1.94
C LEU A 189 -2.38 -12.58 0.68
N VAL A 190 -1.17 -13.12 0.67
CA VAL A 190 -0.57 -13.80 -0.51
C VAL A 190 0.00 -15.14 -0.08
N CYS A 191 -0.51 -16.25 -0.62
CA CYS A 191 0.22 -17.50 -0.63
C CYS A 191 1.36 -17.37 -1.67
N LEU A 192 2.47 -16.76 -1.27
CA LEU A 192 3.68 -16.83 -2.07
C LEU A 192 4.29 -18.22 -1.86
N PRO A 193 4.66 -18.96 -2.92
CA PRO A 193 5.43 -20.16 -2.76
C PRO A 193 6.74 -19.82 -2.05
N GLU A 194 7.11 -20.61 -1.05
CA GLU A 194 8.37 -20.48 -0.35
C GLU A 194 9.51 -20.52 -1.38
N ALA A 195 10.43 -19.59 -1.26
CA ALA A 195 11.65 -19.36 -2.02
C ALA A 195 12.00 -20.41 -3.11
N GLY A 196 11.67 -20.11 -4.35
CA GLY A 196 11.95 -20.95 -5.51
C GLY A 196 11.73 -20.25 -6.85
N PHE A 197 11.94 -18.93 -6.93
CA PHE A 197 11.97 -18.26 -8.22
C PHE A 197 13.42 -18.16 -8.73
N PRO A 198 13.72 -18.65 -9.95
CA PRO A 198 14.99 -18.35 -10.58
C PRO A 198 15.09 -16.84 -10.85
N ASN A 199 16.28 -16.31 -10.67
CA ASN A 199 16.71 -14.95 -11.02
C ASN A 199 16.38 -14.59 -12.46
#